data_11db8c038fe1419e880bf766687c24a0
#
_entry.id   11db8c038fe1419e880bf766687c24a0
#
_cell.length_a   1.000
_cell.length_b   1.000
_cell.length_c   1.000
_cell.angle_alpha   90.00
_cell.angle_beta   90.00
_cell.angle_gamma   90.00
#
_symmetry.space_group_name_H-M   'P 1'
#
loop_
_entity.id
_entity.type
_entity.pdbx_description
1 polymer ?
#
loop_
_entity_poly.entity_id
_entity_poly.type
_entity_poly.pdbx_seq_one_letter_code
_entity_poly.pdbx_strand_id
1 'polypeptide(L)'
;MPNPVPISDPTPRLQLRNISKRYPGCLANDAIDLSIAPGEIHALLGENGAGKSTLMKIIYGVTHADSGEMIWQGQRLTLRNPAQARGLGIGMVFQHFSLFETLSVAQNIALAMGAAAGTPKQLEPRIREVSRRYGMALEPGRLVHSLSIGERQRVEIIRCLMQDIRLLILDEPTSVLTPQEADDLFVTLRRLSGEGCSILFISHKLGEVRALCHSATVLRGGRVAGHCVPAECSDRQLAQLMVGEAAALITDYPKVTGANAFLNVTGMSWHNPDPFGCSLKDIELEVRSGEIVGIAGVAGNGQDELLALLSGEEQLGRNDGATISFAGQPVAHLRPDARRKLGLAFVPAERLGHGAVPDLSLADNALLTAFQQGLVSNGLIQRGTVSYTHLTLPTILLV
;
A
#
# COMPACT_ATOMS: atom_id res chain seq x y z
N MET A 1 -39.85 -39.58 15.07
CA MET A 1 -38.58 -39.08 14.48
C MET A 1 -38.15 -37.86 15.31
N PRO A 2 -36.97 -37.81 15.90
CA PRO A 2 -36.53 -36.65 16.65
C PRO A 2 -36.28 -35.50 15.67
N ASN A 3 -36.73 -34.29 16.01
CA ASN A 3 -36.47 -33.07 15.28
C ASN A 3 -34.97 -32.88 15.12
N PRO A 4 -34.49 -32.45 13.92
CA PRO A 4 -33.08 -32.12 13.78
C PRO A 4 -32.76 -30.93 14.71
N VAL A 5 -31.79 -31.11 15.57
CA VAL A 5 -31.21 -30.05 16.38
C VAL A 5 -30.71 -29.00 15.41
N PRO A 6 -31.10 -27.71 15.54
CA PRO A 6 -30.58 -26.66 14.68
C PRO A 6 -29.07 -26.60 14.90
N ILE A 7 -28.30 -26.80 13.82
CA ILE A 7 -26.86 -26.55 13.78
C ILE A 7 -26.71 -25.07 14.07
N SER A 8 -26.34 -24.73 15.29
CA SER A 8 -26.01 -23.33 15.62
C SER A 8 -24.88 -22.90 14.73
N ASP A 9 -25.06 -21.85 13.94
CA ASP A 9 -23.98 -21.23 13.18
C ASP A 9 -22.77 -21.04 14.11
N PRO A 10 -21.58 -21.41 13.68
CA PRO A 10 -20.39 -21.32 14.53
C PRO A 10 -20.20 -19.87 14.98
N THR A 11 -20.00 -19.65 16.28
CA THR A 11 -19.75 -18.32 16.85
C THR A 11 -18.67 -17.60 16.04
N PRO A 12 -18.95 -16.40 15.49
CA PRO A 12 -17.97 -15.67 14.71
C PRO A 12 -16.65 -15.46 15.46
N ARG A 13 -15.53 -15.52 14.75
CA ARG A 13 -14.21 -15.19 15.30
C ARG A 13 -14.16 -13.73 15.72
N LEU A 14 -14.58 -12.86 14.83
CA LEU A 14 -14.70 -11.41 15.04
C LEU A 14 -16.07 -10.94 14.56
N GLN A 15 -16.74 -10.11 15.36
CA GLN A 15 -17.93 -9.40 14.93
C GLN A 15 -17.81 -7.93 15.32
N LEU A 16 -18.05 -7.06 14.38
CA LEU A 16 -18.20 -5.62 14.57
C LEU A 16 -19.68 -5.27 14.43
N ARG A 17 -20.19 -4.46 15.34
CA ARG A 17 -21.56 -3.97 15.31
C ARG A 17 -21.61 -2.46 15.41
N ASN A 18 -22.15 -1.81 14.38
CA ASN A 18 -22.34 -0.35 14.31
C ASN A 18 -21.06 0.45 14.62
N ILE A 19 -19.90 -0.02 14.20
CA ILE A 19 -18.64 0.66 14.44
C ILE A 19 -18.60 1.98 13.68
N SER A 20 -18.41 3.07 14.44
CA SER A 20 -18.26 4.41 13.84
C SER A 20 -16.98 5.09 14.35
N LYS A 21 -16.34 5.86 13.44
CA LYS A 21 -15.15 6.64 13.74
C LYS A 21 -15.16 7.94 12.97
N ARG A 22 -15.03 9.04 13.69
CA ARG A 22 -14.94 10.40 13.16
C ARG A 22 -13.56 10.99 13.40
N TYR A 23 -13.03 11.64 12.38
CA TYR A 23 -11.88 12.53 12.48
C TYR A 23 -12.32 13.97 12.18
N PRO A 24 -11.52 15.00 12.51
CA PRO A 24 -11.85 16.37 12.13
C PRO A 24 -12.15 16.46 10.62
N GLY A 25 -13.36 16.89 10.27
CA GLY A 25 -13.80 17.03 8.87
C GLY A 25 -14.18 15.74 8.12
N CYS A 26 -14.01 14.54 8.73
CA CYS A 26 -14.27 13.27 8.02
C CYS A 26 -14.93 12.23 8.94
N LEU A 27 -16.03 11.63 8.48
CA LEU A 27 -16.61 10.43 9.09
C LEU A 27 -16.03 9.21 8.37
N ALA A 28 -14.97 8.64 8.93
CA ALA A 28 -14.18 7.60 8.29
C ALA A 28 -14.87 6.23 8.30
N ASN A 29 -15.62 5.92 9.35
CA ASN A 29 -16.52 4.76 9.44
C ASN A 29 -17.85 5.20 10.02
N ASP A 30 -18.94 4.73 9.46
CA ASP A 30 -20.30 5.06 9.83
C ASP A 30 -21.15 3.79 9.94
N ALA A 31 -21.39 3.36 11.18
CA ALA A 31 -22.18 2.19 11.53
C ALA A 31 -21.75 0.91 10.76
N ILE A 32 -20.47 0.59 10.78
CA ILE A 32 -19.93 -0.59 10.08
C ILE A 32 -20.29 -1.86 10.85
N ASP A 33 -20.93 -2.79 10.14
CA ASP A 33 -21.13 -4.17 10.55
C ASP A 33 -20.22 -5.10 9.75
N LEU A 34 -19.51 -6.00 10.44
CA LEU A 34 -18.61 -6.99 9.84
C LEU A 34 -18.62 -8.25 10.68
N SER A 35 -18.66 -9.40 10.05
CA SER A 35 -18.55 -10.70 10.73
C SER A 35 -17.56 -11.60 10.01
N ILE A 36 -16.66 -12.22 10.75
CA ILE A 36 -15.66 -13.16 10.23
C ILE A 36 -15.76 -14.47 11.00
N ALA A 37 -15.98 -15.56 10.30
CA ALA A 37 -16.06 -16.90 10.90
C ALA A 37 -14.66 -17.47 11.21
N PRO A 38 -14.56 -18.49 12.09
CA PRO A 38 -13.31 -19.24 12.28
C PRO A 38 -12.84 -19.89 10.97
N GLY A 39 -11.57 -19.71 10.61
CA GLY A 39 -10.99 -20.23 9.38
C GLY A 39 -11.46 -19.55 8.09
N GLU A 40 -12.21 -18.47 8.17
CA GLU A 40 -12.66 -17.73 7.01
C GLU A 40 -11.56 -16.80 6.46
N ILE A 41 -11.40 -16.77 5.15
CA ILE A 41 -10.66 -15.70 4.45
C ILE A 41 -11.69 -14.68 3.96
N HIS A 42 -11.80 -13.56 4.66
CA HIS A 42 -12.75 -12.50 4.41
C HIS A 42 -12.08 -11.31 3.72
N ALA A 43 -12.57 -10.90 2.56
CA ALA A 43 -12.08 -9.71 1.88
C ALA A 43 -12.73 -8.43 2.43
N LEU A 44 -11.91 -7.38 2.63
CA LEU A 44 -12.40 -6.03 2.87
C LEU A 44 -12.04 -5.16 1.66
N LEU A 45 -13.04 -4.81 0.86
CA LEU A 45 -12.92 -4.08 -0.39
C LEU A 45 -13.37 -2.63 -0.25
N GLY A 46 -12.98 -1.81 -1.21
CA GLY A 46 -13.39 -0.40 -1.31
C GLY A 46 -12.29 0.47 -1.90
N GLU A 47 -12.65 1.64 -2.39
CA GLU A 47 -11.69 2.62 -2.92
C GLU A 47 -10.78 3.19 -1.82
N ASN A 48 -9.77 3.95 -2.25
CA ASN A 48 -8.95 4.73 -1.33
C ASN A 48 -9.84 5.76 -0.60
N GLY A 49 -9.69 5.84 0.73
CA GLY A 49 -10.55 6.69 1.55
C GLY A 49 -11.89 6.07 1.98
N ALA A 50 -12.23 4.85 1.55
CA ALA A 50 -13.48 4.17 1.94
C ALA A 50 -13.56 3.77 3.42
N GLY A 51 -12.50 3.96 4.22
CA GLY A 51 -12.49 3.66 5.66
C GLY A 51 -11.82 2.35 6.05
N LYS A 52 -11.28 1.57 5.10
CA LYS A 52 -10.63 0.26 5.36
C LYS A 52 -9.52 0.33 6.39
N SER A 53 -8.55 1.22 6.19
CA SER A 53 -7.39 1.36 7.09
C SER A 53 -7.79 1.84 8.50
N THR A 54 -8.86 2.66 8.61
CA THR A 54 -9.41 3.07 9.91
C THR A 54 -10.02 1.87 10.62
N LEU A 55 -10.82 1.05 9.92
CA LEU A 55 -11.44 -0.13 10.48
C LEU A 55 -10.39 -1.14 10.97
N MET A 56 -9.33 -1.39 10.19
CA MET A 56 -8.22 -2.25 10.60
C MET A 56 -7.52 -1.74 11.85
N LYS A 57 -7.23 -0.42 11.91
CA LYS A 57 -6.62 0.20 13.09
C LYS A 57 -7.49 0.05 14.34
N ILE A 58 -8.81 0.05 14.19
CA ILE A 58 -9.75 -0.23 15.29
C ILE A 58 -9.65 -1.69 15.71
N ILE A 59 -9.71 -2.65 14.78
CA ILE A 59 -9.62 -4.08 15.06
C ILE A 59 -8.30 -4.46 15.71
N TYR A 60 -7.20 -3.80 15.32
CA TYR A 60 -5.87 -4.04 15.88
C TYR A 60 -5.56 -3.23 17.13
N GLY A 61 -6.45 -2.32 17.58
CA GLY A 61 -6.26 -1.52 18.77
C GLY A 61 -5.28 -0.35 18.64
N VAL A 62 -4.98 0.11 17.42
CA VAL A 62 -4.18 1.32 17.15
C VAL A 62 -5.02 2.58 17.40
N THR A 63 -6.31 2.52 17.06
CA THR A 63 -7.28 3.59 17.34
C THR A 63 -8.56 2.99 17.93
N HIS A 64 -9.41 3.84 18.52
CA HIS A 64 -10.65 3.41 19.13
C HIS A 64 -11.83 3.87 18.29
N ALA A 65 -12.88 3.05 18.22
CA ALA A 65 -14.16 3.47 17.71
C ALA A 65 -14.77 4.53 18.62
N ASP A 66 -15.53 5.45 18.06
CA ASP A 66 -16.29 6.45 18.84
C ASP A 66 -17.62 5.85 19.30
N SER A 67 -18.18 4.89 18.55
CA SER A 67 -19.37 4.12 18.93
C SER A 67 -19.35 2.74 18.29
N GLY A 68 -20.25 1.87 18.76
CA GLY A 68 -20.36 0.48 18.31
C GLY A 68 -19.66 -0.50 19.25
N GLU A 69 -19.66 -1.76 18.85
CA GLU A 69 -19.12 -2.86 19.66
C GLU A 69 -18.25 -3.79 18.82
N MET A 70 -17.14 -4.20 19.39
CA MET A 70 -16.32 -5.28 18.89
C MET A 70 -16.54 -6.53 19.76
N ILE A 71 -16.81 -7.65 19.14
CA ILE A 71 -17.05 -8.93 19.80
C ILE A 71 -16.02 -9.93 19.26
N TRP A 72 -15.26 -10.52 20.15
CA TRP A 72 -14.24 -11.52 19.87
C TRP A 72 -14.66 -12.86 20.46
N GLN A 73 -14.88 -13.87 19.60
CA GLN A 73 -15.30 -15.20 20.02
C GLN A 73 -16.53 -15.19 20.96
N GLY A 74 -17.51 -14.34 20.64
CA GLY A 74 -18.73 -14.20 21.40
C GLY A 74 -18.64 -13.29 22.65
N GLN A 75 -17.47 -12.77 22.99
CA GLN A 75 -17.27 -11.89 24.11
C GLN A 75 -17.01 -10.45 23.67
N ARG A 76 -17.67 -9.48 24.32
CA ARG A 76 -17.44 -8.07 24.06
C ARG A 76 -15.96 -7.71 24.37
N LEU A 77 -15.31 -7.06 23.44
CA LEU A 77 -13.90 -6.71 23.50
C LEU A 77 -13.70 -5.21 23.37
N THR A 78 -12.88 -4.66 24.25
CA THR A 78 -12.37 -3.27 24.14
C THR A 78 -10.85 -3.33 24.19
N LEU A 79 -10.21 -3.04 23.06
CA LEU A 79 -8.75 -2.98 22.97
C LEU A 79 -8.25 -1.59 23.33
N ARG A 80 -7.20 -1.53 24.13
CA ARG A 80 -6.54 -0.27 24.52
C ARG A 80 -5.28 0.00 23.70
N ASN A 81 -4.67 -1.06 23.18
CA ASN A 81 -3.43 -0.97 22.40
C ASN A 81 -3.20 -2.26 21.59
N PRO A 82 -2.28 -2.25 20.59
CA PRO A 82 -1.95 -3.41 19.79
C PRO A 82 -1.37 -4.61 20.56
N ALA A 83 -0.76 -4.37 21.74
CA ALA A 83 -0.22 -5.46 22.55
C ALA A 83 -1.34 -6.37 23.09
N GLN A 84 -2.49 -5.80 23.47
CA GLN A 84 -3.66 -6.59 23.85
C GLN A 84 -4.23 -7.39 22.67
N ALA A 85 -4.29 -6.78 21.47
CA ALA A 85 -4.72 -7.49 20.26
C ALA A 85 -3.82 -8.72 19.98
N ARG A 86 -2.50 -8.54 20.05
CA ARG A 86 -1.54 -9.64 19.91
C ARG A 86 -1.75 -10.73 20.96
N GLY A 87 -1.97 -10.35 22.21
CA GLY A 87 -2.25 -11.31 23.29
C GLY A 87 -3.51 -12.16 23.08
N LEU A 88 -4.45 -11.67 22.28
CA LEU A 88 -5.66 -12.41 21.87
C LEU A 88 -5.46 -13.24 20.58
N GLY A 89 -4.29 -13.19 19.98
CA GLY A 89 -3.98 -13.84 18.72
C GLY A 89 -4.45 -13.06 17.49
N ILE A 90 -4.56 -11.75 17.57
CA ILE A 90 -4.80 -10.87 16.41
C ILE A 90 -3.45 -10.37 15.91
N GLY A 91 -3.03 -10.83 14.73
CA GLY A 91 -1.82 -10.37 14.03
C GLY A 91 -2.16 -9.41 12.90
N MET A 92 -1.23 -8.50 12.58
CA MET A 92 -1.39 -7.56 11.47
C MET A 92 -0.08 -7.40 10.71
N VAL A 93 -0.17 -7.49 9.39
CA VAL A 93 0.87 -7.15 8.43
C VAL A 93 0.45 -5.85 7.73
N PHE A 94 1.25 -4.81 7.89
CA PHE A 94 0.97 -3.50 7.34
C PHE A 94 1.42 -3.41 5.87
N GLN A 95 0.87 -2.46 5.14
CA GLN A 95 1.25 -2.15 3.76
C GLN A 95 2.73 -1.74 3.65
N HIS A 96 3.25 -1.00 4.63
CA HIS A 96 4.68 -0.67 4.74
C HIS A 96 5.32 -1.56 5.79
N PHE A 97 6.46 -2.14 5.48
CA PHE A 97 7.16 -3.04 6.38
C PHE A 97 7.54 -2.34 7.70
N SER A 98 7.23 -3.01 8.81
CA SER A 98 7.61 -2.55 10.15
C SER A 98 8.90 -3.26 10.61
N LEU A 99 9.89 -3.33 9.73
CA LEU A 99 11.16 -4.01 9.95
C LEU A 99 12.30 -3.02 10.10
N PHE A 100 13.22 -3.32 11.00
CA PHE A 100 14.48 -2.59 11.14
C PHE A 100 15.50 -3.20 10.17
N GLU A 101 15.92 -2.45 9.18
CA GLU A 101 16.79 -2.91 8.10
C GLU A 101 18.19 -3.31 8.56
N THR A 102 18.70 -2.66 9.60
CA THR A 102 20.00 -2.93 10.20
C THR A 102 20.06 -4.17 11.09
N LEU A 103 18.89 -4.77 11.38
CA LEU A 103 18.78 -5.95 12.21
C LEU A 103 18.58 -7.21 11.37
N SER A 104 18.96 -8.37 11.92
CA SER A 104 18.68 -9.65 11.29
C SER A 104 17.19 -10.02 11.38
N VAL A 105 16.77 -11.00 10.57
CA VAL A 105 15.44 -11.59 10.63
C VAL A 105 15.09 -12.05 12.05
N ALA A 106 16.01 -12.79 12.71
CA ALA A 106 15.78 -13.27 14.07
C ALA A 106 15.65 -12.13 15.09
N GLN A 107 16.44 -11.04 14.93
CA GLN A 107 16.35 -9.88 15.81
C GLN A 107 15.02 -9.13 15.63
N ASN A 108 14.56 -8.93 14.39
CA ASN A 108 13.26 -8.32 14.11
C ASN A 108 12.09 -9.13 14.71
N ILE A 109 12.13 -10.45 14.60
CA ILE A 109 11.11 -11.33 15.19
C ILE A 109 11.18 -11.27 16.72
N ALA A 110 12.38 -11.30 17.32
CA ALA A 110 12.54 -11.21 18.75
C ALA A 110 11.96 -9.91 19.34
N LEU A 111 12.21 -8.77 18.68
CA LEU A 111 11.63 -7.47 19.08
C LEU A 111 10.09 -7.51 19.12
N ALA A 112 9.47 -8.12 18.13
CA ALA A 112 8.01 -8.21 18.05
C ALA A 112 7.41 -9.13 19.13
N MET A 113 8.14 -10.19 19.52
CA MET A 113 7.71 -11.13 20.56
C MET A 113 7.95 -10.61 21.99
N GLY A 114 8.83 -9.61 22.14
CA GLY A 114 9.16 -9.01 23.43
C GLY A 114 9.99 -9.90 24.36
N ALA A 115 10.04 -9.56 25.64
CA ALA A 115 10.95 -10.19 26.61
C ALA A 115 10.73 -11.70 26.80
N ALA A 116 9.54 -12.23 26.53
CA ALA A 116 9.22 -13.65 26.63
C ALA A 116 9.86 -14.50 25.52
N ALA A 117 10.40 -13.89 24.47
CA ALA A 117 10.94 -14.58 23.29
C ALA A 117 12.28 -15.26 23.54
N GLY A 118 13.03 -14.85 24.56
CA GLY A 118 14.42 -15.25 24.74
C GLY A 118 15.36 -14.47 23.78
N THR A 119 16.57 -15.00 23.58
CA THR A 119 17.55 -14.39 22.68
C THR A 119 17.22 -14.67 21.21
N PRO A 120 17.59 -13.80 20.26
CA PRO A 120 17.40 -14.04 18.83
C PRO A 120 17.98 -15.38 18.37
N LYS A 121 19.14 -15.78 18.90
CA LYS A 121 19.78 -17.08 18.59
C LYS A 121 18.95 -18.27 19.04
N GLN A 122 18.24 -18.17 20.16
CA GLN A 122 17.34 -19.23 20.65
C GLN A 122 16.09 -19.37 19.78
N LEU A 123 15.67 -18.30 19.09
CA LEU A 123 14.52 -18.32 18.18
C LEU A 123 14.82 -18.94 16.82
N GLU A 124 16.08 -18.95 16.37
CA GLU A 124 16.43 -19.39 15.02
C GLU A 124 15.89 -20.78 14.63
N PRO A 125 16.00 -21.83 15.49
CA PRO A 125 15.44 -23.16 15.14
C PRO A 125 13.94 -23.12 14.91
N ARG A 126 13.21 -22.38 15.77
CA ARG A 126 11.76 -22.22 15.66
C ARG A 126 11.37 -21.40 14.42
N ILE A 127 12.13 -20.36 14.09
CA ILE A 127 11.93 -19.58 12.85
C ILE A 127 12.09 -20.49 11.64
N ARG A 128 13.15 -21.31 11.57
CA ARG A 128 13.35 -22.27 10.47
C ARG A 128 12.25 -23.32 10.39
N GLU A 129 11.76 -23.79 11.53
CA GLU A 129 10.65 -24.75 11.59
C GLU A 129 9.36 -24.15 11.03
N VAL A 130 8.94 -22.97 11.53
CA VAL A 130 7.74 -22.26 11.09
C VAL A 130 7.86 -21.89 9.61
N SER A 131 9.02 -21.38 9.19
CA SER A 131 9.29 -21.04 7.78
C SER A 131 9.13 -22.24 6.85
N ARG A 132 9.66 -23.40 7.22
CA ARG A 132 9.50 -24.64 6.44
C ARG A 132 8.06 -25.12 6.45
N ARG A 133 7.41 -25.08 7.62
CA ARG A 133 6.01 -25.51 7.76
C ARG A 133 5.09 -24.79 6.79
N TYR A 134 5.31 -23.49 6.57
CA TYR A 134 4.45 -22.66 5.71
C TYR A 134 5.04 -22.38 4.32
N GLY A 135 6.14 -23.05 3.95
CA GLY A 135 6.75 -22.88 2.62
C GLY A 135 7.41 -21.51 2.39
N MET A 136 7.66 -20.75 3.46
CA MET A 136 8.25 -19.42 3.44
C MET A 136 9.71 -19.47 3.91
N ALA A 137 10.60 -20.06 3.13
CA ALA A 137 12.00 -20.22 3.50
C ALA A 137 12.65 -18.87 3.86
N LEU A 138 13.21 -18.78 5.07
CA LEU A 138 13.93 -17.64 5.60
C LEU A 138 15.23 -18.09 6.27
N GLU A 139 16.28 -17.30 6.11
CA GLU A 139 17.53 -17.47 6.85
C GLU A 139 17.56 -16.49 8.03
N PRO A 140 17.44 -16.95 9.29
CA PRO A 140 17.28 -16.09 10.46
C PRO A 140 18.44 -15.11 10.72
N GLY A 141 19.64 -15.47 10.28
CA GLY A 141 20.84 -14.63 10.47
C GLY A 141 21.01 -13.51 9.44
N ARG A 142 20.28 -13.55 8.32
CA ARG A 142 20.39 -12.49 7.28
C ARG A 142 19.88 -11.15 7.78
N LEU A 143 20.58 -10.08 7.41
CA LEU A 143 20.16 -8.71 7.68
C LEU A 143 18.99 -8.32 6.75
N VAL A 144 18.01 -7.60 7.29
CA VAL A 144 16.77 -7.28 6.56
C VAL A 144 17.04 -6.41 5.32
N HIS A 145 18.00 -5.48 5.36
CA HIS A 145 18.37 -4.69 4.19
C HIS A 145 18.82 -5.54 2.97
N SER A 146 19.38 -6.74 3.21
CA SER A 146 19.81 -7.66 2.14
C SER A 146 18.69 -8.54 1.58
N LEU A 147 17.48 -8.41 2.08
CA LEU A 147 16.34 -9.21 1.66
C LEU A 147 15.61 -8.52 0.50
N SER A 148 15.14 -9.33 -0.47
CA SER A 148 14.18 -8.86 -1.45
C SER A 148 12.87 -8.42 -0.78
N ILE A 149 12.06 -7.67 -1.49
CA ILE A 149 10.76 -7.20 -0.99
C ILE A 149 9.86 -8.39 -0.63
N GLY A 150 9.83 -9.43 -1.45
CA GLY A 150 9.10 -10.66 -1.17
C GLY A 150 9.61 -11.40 0.07
N GLU A 151 10.93 -11.42 0.30
CA GLU A 151 11.51 -11.98 1.52
C GLU A 151 11.13 -11.15 2.76
N ARG A 152 11.13 -9.81 2.67
CA ARG A 152 10.67 -8.91 3.76
C ARG A 152 9.20 -9.18 4.11
N GLN A 153 8.34 -9.38 3.12
CA GLN A 153 6.94 -9.76 3.32
C GLN A 153 6.83 -11.10 4.09
N ARG A 154 7.63 -12.10 3.73
CA ARG A 154 7.69 -13.38 4.45
C ARG A 154 8.12 -13.19 5.91
N VAL A 155 9.08 -12.31 6.19
CA VAL A 155 9.50 -11.99 7.58
C VAL A 155 8.33 -11.44 8.37
N GLU A 156 7.55 -10.50 7.83
CA GLU A 156 6.37 -9.92 8.49
C GLU A 156 5.32 -11.00 8.82
N ILE A 157 5.05 -11.90 7.88
CA ILE A 157 4.09 -12.98 8.08
C ILE A 157 4.61 -13.99 9.12
N ILE A 158 5.86 -14.45 8.98
CA ILE A 158 6.47 -15.37 9.95
C ILE A 158 6.52 -14.74 11.34
N ARG A 159 6.81 -13.43 11.46
CA ARG A 159 6.75 -12.70 12.72
C ARG A 159 5.39 -12.79 13.40
N CYS A 160 4.32 -12.73 12.61
CA CYS A 160 2.97 -12.96 13.11
C CYS A 160 2.77 -14.44 13.49
N LEU A 161 3.17 -15.40 12.64
CA LEU A 161 2.99 -16.84 12.86
C LEU A 161 3.80 -17.41 14.03
N MET A 162 4.85 -16.71 14.47
CA MET A 162 5.60 -17.06 15.69
C MET A 162 4.79 -16.82 16.97
N GLN A 163 3.70 -16.08 16.86
CA GLN A 163 2.71 -15.86 17.92
C GLN A 163 1.49 -16.76 17.62
N ASP A 164 0.75 -17.19 18.61
CA ASP A 164 -0.44 -18.05 18.43
C ASP A 164 -1.60 -17.26 17.80
N ILE A 165 -1.53 -17.02 16.47
CA ILE A 165 -2.52 -16.19 15.77
C ILE A 165 -3.80 -16.95 15.47
N ARG A 166 -4.92 -16.25 15.70
CA ARG A 166 -6.29 -16.69 15.39
C ARG A 166 -6.97 -15.84 14.34
N LEU A 167 -6.52 -14.59 14.18
CA LEU A 167 -6.93 -13.67 13.11
C LEU A 167 -5.68 -12.97 12.55
N LEU A 168 -5.44 -13.12 11.26
CA LEU A 168 -4.38 -12.43 10.53
C LEU A 168 -5.00 -11.34 9.65
N ILE A 169 -4.60 -10.09 9.88
CA ILE A 169 -5.00 -8.94 9.05
C ILE A 169 -3.87 -8.65 8.07
N LEU A 170 -4.17 -8.60 6.78
CA LEU A 170 -3.23 -8.34 5.71
C LEU A 170 -3.67 -7.12 4.91
N ASP A 171 -2.86 -6.06 4.92
CA ASP A 171 -3.14 -4.82 4.20
C ASP A 171 -2.35 -4.77 2.88
N GLU A 172 -3.03 -5.01 1.77
CA GLU A 172 -2.48 -5.07 0.41
C GLU A 172 -1.20 -5.91 0.28
N PRO A 173 -1.19 -7.18 0.76
CA PRO A 173 0.05 -7.94 0.92
C PRO A 173 0.72 -8.34 -0.41
N THR A 174 0.03 -8.18 -1.51
CA THR A 174 0.54 -8.54 -2.86
C THR A 174 0.93 -7.35 -3.70
N SER A 175 0.85 -6.13 -3.16
CA SER A 175 1.11 -4.89 -3.92
C SER A 175 2.53 -4.81 -4.47
N VAL A 176 3.48 -5.45 -3.79
CA VAL A 176 4.92 -5.42 -4.09
C VAL A 176 5.48 -6.79 -4.48
N LEU A 177 4.64 -7.81 -4.60
CA LEU A 177 5.02 -9.17 -4.94
C LEU A 177 4.92 -9.43 -6.43
N THR A 178 5.78 -10.29 -6.93
CA THR A 178 5.61 -10.91 -8.25
C THR A 178 4.38 -11.82 -8.27
N PRO A 179 3.78 -12.12 -9.44
CA PRO A 179 2.65 -13.06 -9.52
C PRO A 179 2.96 -14.41 -8.87
N GLN A 180 4.17 -14.95 -9.08
CA GLN A 180 4.59 -16.21 -8.48
C GLN A 180 4.65 -16.15 -6.96
N GLU A 181 5.21 -15.07 -6.38
CA GLU A 181 5.26 -14.88 -4.94
C GLU A 181 3.86 -14.69 -4.33
N ALA A 182 2.94 -14.06 -5.07
CA ALA A 182 1.54 -13.94 -4.66
C ALA A 182 0.84 -15.30 -4.61
N ASP A 183 1.08 -16.17 -5.61
CA ASP A 183 0.54 -17.55 -5.62
C ASP A 183 1.07 -18.37 -4.44
N ASP A 184 2.36 -18.29 -4.14
CA ASP A 184 2.97 -18.94 -2.97
C ASP A 184 2.37 -18.44 -1.65
N LEU A 185 2.11 -17.14 -1.56
CA LEU A 185 1.41 -16.54 -0.42
C LEU A 185 -0.01 -17.11 -0.30
N PHE A 186 -0.76 -17.24 -1.39
CA PHE A 186 -2.13 -17.76 -1.37
C PHE A 186 -2.18 -19.22 -0.92
N VAL A 187 -1.22 -20.05 -1.32
CA VAL A 187 -1.08 -21.42 -0.82
C VAL A 187 -0.94 -21.42 0.70
N THR A 188 -0.10 -20.54 1.23
CA THR A 188 0.10 -20.40 2.67
C THR A 188 -1.15 -19.91 3.39
N LEU A 189 -1.85 -18.91 2.86
CA LEU A 189 -3.07 -18.37 3.47
C LEU A 189 -4.20 -19.42 3.50
N ARG A 190 -4.35 -20.21 2.43
CA ARG A 190 -5.31 -21.33 2.42
C ARG A 190 -4.98 -22.38 3.47
N ARG A 191 -3.70 -22.68 3.67
CA ARG A 191 -3.26 -23.60 4.71
C ARG A 191 -3.58 -23.08 6.11
N LEU A 192 -3.26 -21.81 6.38
CA LEU A 192 -3.59 -21.15 7.66
C LEU A 192 -5.10 -21.16 7.94
N SER A 193 -5.90 -20.85 6.93
CA SER A 193 -7.36 -20.91 6.98
C SER A 193 -7.84 -22.32 7.34
N GLY A 194 -7.30 -23.35 6.68
CA GLY A 194 -7.59 -24.77 6.96
C GLY A 194 -7.16 -25.21 8.37
N GLU A 195 -6.16 -24.56 8.97
CA GLU A 195 -5.73 -24.79 10.37
C GLU A 195 -6.60 -23.98 11.37
N GLY A 196 -7.63 -23.24 10.90
CA GLY A 196 -8.59 -22.49 11.71
C GLY A 196 -8.22 -21.05 12.01
N CYS A 197 -7.15 -20.51 11.41
CA CYS A 197 -6.82 -19.09 11.48
C CYS A 197 -7.75 -18.31 10.53
N SER A 198 -8.48 -17.33 11.04
CA SER A 198 -9.26 -16.40 10.21
C SER A 198 -8.36 -15.37 9.58
N ILE A 199 -8.68 -14.90 8.36
CA ILE A 199 -7.87 -13.94 7.63
C ILE A 199 -8.75 -12.79 7.18
N LEU A 200 -8.38 -11.55 7.51
CA LEU A 200 -8.95 -10.34 6.94
C LEU A 200 -7.99 -9.81 5.86
N PHE A 201 -8.38 -10.01 4.60
CA PHE A 201 -7.57 -9.73 3.43
C PHE A 201 -8.02 -8.44 2.76
N ILE A 202 -7.17 -7.42 2.73
CA ILE A 202 -7.46 -6.16 2.07
C ILE A 202 -6.70 -6.11 0.77
N SER A 203 -7.42 -5.95 -0.34
CA SER A 203 -6.84 -5.79 -1.67
C SER A 203 -7.80 -4.99 -2.55
N HIS A 204 -7.25 -4.32 -3.55
CA HIS A 204 -8.01 -3.70 -4.64
C HIS A 204 -7.95 -4.54 -5.94
N LYS A 205 -7.19 -5.65 -5.93
CA LYS A 205 -7.04 -6.56 -7.06
C LYS A 205 -8.15 -7.61 -7.04
N LEU A 206 -9.20 -7.41 -7.81
CA LEU A 206 -10.42 -8.24 -7.80
C LEU A 206 -10.14 -9.71 -8.14
N GLY A 207 -9.20 -9.98 -9.06
CA GLY A 207 -8.80 -11.34 -9.40
C GLY A 207 -8.23 -12.13 -8.21
N GLU A 208 -7.43 -11.48 -7.36
CA GLU A 208 -6.88 -12.09 -6.14
C GLU A 208 -7.98 -12.42 -5.12
N VAL A 209 -8.89 -11.48 -4.92
CA VAL A 209 -10.03 -11.63 -4.01
C VAL A 209 -10.92 -12.79 -4.43
N ARG A 210 -11.22 -12.91 -5.72
CA ARG A 210 -12.01 -14.02 -6.28
C ARG A 210 -11.31 -15.37 -6.16
N ALA A 211 -9.99 -15.38 -6.30
CA ALA A 211 -9.21 -16.60 -6.21
C ALA A 211 -9.01 -17.11 -4.79
N LEU A 212 -9.01 -16.21 -3.79
CA LEU A 212 -8.59 -16.51 -2.43
C LEU A 212 -9.73 -16.48 -1.39
N CYS A 213 -10.63 -15.49 -1.49
CA CYS A 213 -11.54 -15.15 -0.39
C CYS A 213 -12.87 -15.90 -0.45
N HIS A 214 -13.36 -16.32 0.72
CA HIS A 214 -14.65 -17.01 0.86
C HIS A 214 -15.82 -16.01 0.79
N SER A 215 -15.65 -14.85 1.41
CA SER A 215 -16.65 -13.78 1.44
C SER A 215 -15.99 -12.41 1.34
N ALA A 216 -16.77 -11.38 1.05
CA ALA A 216 -16.29 -10.01 0.99
C ALA A 216 -17.30 -9.02 1.57
N THR A 217 -16.77 -8.02 2.28
CA THR A 217 -17.48 -6.79 2.65
C THR A 217 -16.92 -5.63 1.86
N VAL A 218 -17.77 -4.89 1.19
CA VAL A 218 -17.37 -3.72 0.39
C VAL A 218 -17.72 -2.46 1.15
N LEU A 219 -16.71 -1.58 1.36
CA LEU A 219 -16.88 -0.26 1.94
C LEU A 219 -16.90 0.81 0.87
N ARG A 220 -17.79 1.79 1.02
CA ARG A 220 -17.86 2.99 0.19
C ARG A 220 -18.28 4.18 1.04
N GLY A 221 -17.48 5.28 1.01
CA GLY A 221 -17.78 6.48 1.78
C GLY A 221 -17.94 6.27 3.28
N GLY A 222 -17.16 5.35 3.86
CA GLY A 222 -17.22 5.03 5.28
C GLY A 222 -18.35 4.08 5.69
N ARG A 223 -19.15 3.56 4.77
CA ARG A 223 -20.29 2.66 5.03
C ARG A 223 -20.13 1.33 4.33
N VAL A 224 -20.84 0.30 4.80
CA VAL A 224 -20.96 -0.97 4.08
C VAL A 224 -21.84 -0.75 2.85
N ALA A 225 -21.30 -0.94 1.66
CA ALA A 225 -22.02 -0.88 0.40
C ALA A 225 -22.65 -2.23 0.03
N GLY A 226 -22.10 -3.33 0.53
CA GLY A 226 -22.66 -4.66 0.31
C GLY A 226 -21.75 -5.78 0.82
N HIS A 227 -22.30 -6.98 0.83
CA HIS A 227 -21.61 -8.22 1.11
C HIS A 227 -21.78 -9.16 -0.09
N CYS A 228 -20.78 -9.97 -0.39
CA CYS A 228 -20.87 -10.94 -1.48
C CYS A 228 -19.93 -12.13 -1.28
N VAL A 229 -20.18 -13.17 -2.04
CA VAL A 229 -19.25 -14.30 -2.25
C VAL A 229 -18.44 -13.97 -3.51
N PRO A 230 -17.14 -13.64 -3.41
CA PRO A 230 -16.37 -13.15 -4.56
C PRO A 230 -16.34 -14.11 -5.75
N ALA A 231 -16.31 -15.41 -5.49
CA ALA A 231 -16.30 -16.44 -6.54
C ALA A 231 -17.57 -16.42 -7.41
N GLU A 232 -18.70 -15.93 -6.88
CA GLU A 232 -19.97 -15.84 -7.57
C GLU A 232 -20.18 -14.50 -8.28
N CYS A 233 -19.29 -13.52 -8.03
CA CYS A 233 -19.38 -12.18 -8.61
C CYS A 233 -18.47 -12.03 -9.82
N SER A 234 -18.92 -11.30 -10.84
CA SER A 234 -18.04 -10.80 -11.90
C SER A 234 -17.20 -9.61 -11.41
N ASP A 235 -16.05 -9.35 -12.05
CA ASP A 235 -15.22 -8.18 -11.74
C ASP A 235 -16.01 -6.87 -11.88
N ARG A 236 -16.92 -6.80 -12.85
CA ARG A 236 -17.81 -5.64 -13.05
C ARG A 236 -18.76 -5.42 -11.87
N GLN A 237 -19.33 -6.49 -11.33
CA GLN A 237 -20.22 -6.39 -10.16
C GLN A 237 -19.47 -5.95 -8.90
N LEU A 238 -18.27 -6.51 -8.67
CA LEU A 238 -17.41 -6.09 -7.57
C LEU A 238 -16.98 -4.62 -7.72
N ALA A 239 -16.54 -4.22 -8.91
CA ALA A 239 -16.19 -2.83 -9.20
C ALA A 239 -17.39 -1.88 -9.01
N GLN A 240 -18.58 -2.27 -9.43
CA GLN A 240 -19.80 -1.48 -9.25
C GLN A 240 -20.17 -1.29 -7.76
N LEU A 241 -19.97 -2.32 -6.92
CA LEU A 241 -20.15 -2.19 -5.48
C LEU A 241 -19.14 -1.20 -4.87
N MET A 242 -17.88 -1.22 -5.35
CA MET A 242 -16.82 -0.37 -4.83
C MET A 242 -16.98 1.10 -5.24
N VAL A 243 -17.23 1.37 -6.54
CA VAL A 243 -17.24 2.71 -7.13
C VAL A 243 -18.65 3.29 -7.19
N GLY A 244 -19.68 2.46 -7.35
CA GLY A 244 -21.07 2.86 -7.59
C GLY A 244 -21.41 2.93 -9.08
N GLU A 245 -22.53 3.57 -9.43
CA GLU A 245 -23.04 3.62 -10.81
C GLU A 245 -22.20 4.51 -11.76
N ALA A 246 -21.28 5.30 -11.24
CA ALA A 246 -20.51 6.30 -12.01
C ALA A 246 -19.29 5.75 -12.77
N ALA A 247 -19.00 4.45 -12.72
CA ALA A 247 -17.89 3.88 -13.47
C ALA A 247 -18.25 3.69 -14.96
N ALA A 248 -18.40 4.79 -15.69
CA ALA A 248 -18.28 4.75 -17.13
C ALA A 248 -16.80 4.47 -17.46
N LEU A 249 -16.51 3.26 -17.94
CA LEU A 249 -15.21 2.97 -18.52
C LEU A 249 -15.04 3.89 -19.74
N ILE A 250 -14.15 4.87 -19.61
CA ILE A 250 -13.69 5.65 -20.77
C ILE A 250 -12.87 4.67 -21.61
N THR A 251 -13.46 4.14 -22.65
CA THR A 251 -12.84 3.13 -23.54
C THR A 251 -12.19 3.72 -24.78
N ASP A 252 -12.40 5.00 -25.05
CA ASP A 252 -11.81 5.67 -26.20
C ASP A 252 -10.80 6.72 -25.77
N TYR A 253 -9.52 6.37 -25.89
CA TYR A 253 -8.44 7.34 -25.84
C TYR A 253 -8.14 7.80 -27.27
N PRO A 254 -8.10 9.12 -27.54
CA PRO A 254 -7.69 9.61 -28.84
C PRO A 254 -6.29 9.09 -29.16
N LYS A 255 -6.13 8.45 -30.32
CA LYS A 255 -4.80 8.06 -30.80
C LYS A 255 -4.00 9.32 -31.05
N VAL A 256 -2.93 9.50 -30.26
CA VAL A 256 -2.01 10.60 -30.48
C VAL A 256 -1.23 10.34 -31.76
N THR A 257 -1.48 11.14 -32.76
CA THR A 257 -0.71 11.19 -34.02
C THR A 257 0.27 12.38 -33.92
N GLY A 258 1.20 12.31 -33.01
CA GLY A 258 1.97 13.51 -32.85
C GLY A 258 3.47 13.33 -32.96
N ALA A 259 3.91 14.07 -33.54
CA ALA A 259 4.98 14.70 -34.22
C ALA A 259 6.34 14.69 -33.48
N ASN A 260 6.60 15.37 -32.46
CA ASN A 260 7.97 15.55 -31.93
C ASN A 260 8.17 14.91 -30.57
N ALA A 261 9.35 14.27 -30.37
CA ALA A 261 9.78 13.83 -29.06
C ALA A 261 9.86 15.02 -28.11
N PHE A 262 9.11 14.98 -27.01
CA PHE A 262 9.11 16.01 -25.97
C PHE A 262 10.12 15.70 -24.88
N LEU A 263 10.16 14.46 -24.40
CA LEU A 263 11.22 13.92 -23.55
C LEU A 263 11.99 12.89 -24.37
N ASN A 264 13.31 13.01 -24.39
CA ASN A 264 14.20 12.03 -25.01
C ASN A 264 15.35 11.71 -24.05
N VAL A 265 15.57 10.41 -23.85
CA VAL A 265 16.69 9.85 -23.10
C VAL A 265 17.46 8.93 -24.03
N THR A 266 18.74 9.17 -24.21
CA THR A 266 19.56 8.39 -25.13
C THR A 266 20.84 7.93 -24.46
N GLY A 267 21.09 6.61 -24.47
CA GLY A 267 22.31 5.98 -23.97
C GLY A 267 22.62 6.28 -22.50
N MET A 268 21.57 6.52 -21.67
CA MET A 268 21.76 6.94 -20.30
C MET A 268 22.20 5.78 -19.43
N SER A 269 23.40 5.92 -18.85
CA SER A 269 23.91 5.00 -17.83
C SER A 269 24.27 5.79 -16.58
N TRP A 270 23.93 5.23 -15.41
CA TRP A 270 24.20 5.86 -14.13
C TRP A 270 24.54 4.83 -13.08
N HIS A 271 25.63 5.04 -12.37
CA HIS A 271 26.08 4.18 -11.29
C HIS A 271 25.50 4.70 -9.97
N ASN A 272 24.73 3.86 -9.29
CA ASN A 272 24.18 4.24 -7.99
C ASN A 272 25.32 4.27 -6.95
N PRO A 273 25.49 5.39 -6.22
CA PRO A 273 26.48 5.46 -5.15
C PRO A 273 26.12 4.61 -3.94
N ASP A 274 24.82 4.30 -3.76
CA ASP A 274 24.35 3.36 -2.75
C ASP A 274 24.65 1.93 -3.20
N PRO A 275 25.46 1.14 -2.45
CA PRO A 275 25.75 -0.24 -2.79
C PRO A 275 24.52 -1.16 -2.82
N PHE A 276 23.39 -0.74 -2.25
CA PHE A 276 22.12 -1.47 -2.25
C PHE A 276 21.13 -0.95 -3.31
N GLY A 277 21.42 0.16 -3.96
CA GLY A 277 20.63 0.73 -5.02
C GLY A 277 20.88 0.09 -6.38
N CYS A 278 19.97 0.32 -7.32
CA CYS A 278 20.08 -0.20 -8.67
C CYS A 278 20.86 0.78 -9.56
N SER A 279 21.86 0.30 -10.30
CA SER A 279 22.53 1.08 -11.33
C SER A 279 21.80 0.94 -12.65
N LEU A 280 21.63 2.05 -13.38
CA LEU A 280 21.02 2.06 -14.71
C LEU A 280 22.09 1.90 -15.79
N LYS A 281 21.74 1.18 -16.86
CA LYS A 281 22.64 0.92 -17.96
C LYS A 281 21.90 1.06 -19.28
N ASP A 282 22.44 1.93 -20.15
CA ASP A 282 22.03 2.09 -21.54
C ASP A 282 20.52 2.29 -21.72
N ILE A 283 19.96 3.25 -20.94
CA ILE A 283 18.52 3.53 -20.97
C ILE A 283 18.18 4.40 -22.18
N GLU A 284 17.20 3.97 -22.93
CA GLU A 284 16.57 4.72 -24.01
C GLU A 284 15.07 4.90 -23.72
N LEU A 285 14.59 6.13 -23.82
CA LEU A 285 13.19 6.47 -23.61
C LEU A 285 12.82 7.68 -24.45
N GLU A 286 11.73 7.56 -25.20
CA GLU A 286 11.12 8.66 -25.94
C GLU A 286 9.67 8.83 -25.50
N VAL A 287 9.26 10.07 -25.20
CA VAL A 287 7.87 10.43 -24.94
C VAL A 287 7.49 11.61 -25.82
N ARG A 288 6.44 11.44 -26.62
CA ARG A 288 5.95 12.44 -27.56
C ARG A 288 4.91 13.36 -26.93
N SER A 289 4.70 14.50 -27.53
CA SER A 289 3.65 15.43 -27.10
C SER A 289 2.27 14.74 -27.14
N GLY A 290 1.53 14.78 -26.02
CA GLY A 290 0.22 14.14 -25.88
C GLY A 290 0.26 12.61 -25.68
N GLU A 291 1.45 12.00 -25.61
CA GLU A 291 1.63 10.57 -25.36
C GLU A 291 1.68 10.25 -23.88
N ILE A 292 1.13 9.10 -23.50
CA ILE A 292 1.28 8.51 -22.18
C ILE A 292 2.14 7.26 -22.30
N VAL A 293 3.33 7.29 -21.74
CA VAL A 293 4.25 6.14 -21.71
C VAL A 293 4.24 5.51 -20.32
N GLY A 294 3.97 4.20 -20.26
CA GLY A 294 4.02 3.41 -19.04
C GLY A 294 5.38 2.73 -18.88
N ILE A 295 6.02 2.89 -17.71
CA ILE A 295 7.23 2.16 -17.32
C ILE A 295 6.81 1.06 -16.37
N ALA A 296 6.94 -0.20 -16.79
CA ALA A 296 6.57 -1.36 -16.01
C ALA A 296 7.82 -2.15 -15.59
N GLY A 297 7.77 -2.75 -14.41
CA GLY A 297 8.85 -3.58 -13.89
C GLY A 297 8.56 -4.06 -12.47
N VAL A 298 9.33 -5.05 -12.03
CA VAL A 298 9.32 -5.49 -10.63
C VAL A 298 10.01 -4.42 -9.78
N ALA A 299 9.49 -4.15 -8.59
CA ALA A 299 10.09 -3.19 -7.66
C ALA A 299 11.59 -3.49 -7.41
N GLY A 300 12.40 -2.43 -7.40
CA GLY A 300 13.85 -2.54 -7.23
C GLY A 300 14.65 -2.76 -8.53
N ASN A 301 14.02 -2.64 -9.70
CA ASN A 301 14.69 -2.77 -11.01
C ASN A 301 15.13 -1.42 -11.60
N GLY A 302 15.25 -0.37 -10.79
CA GLY A 302 15.77 0.92 -11.21
C GLY A 302 14.73 1.97 -11.58
N GLN A 303 13.45 1.72 -11.33
CA GLN A 303 12.39 2.70 -11.60
C GLN A 303 12.53 3.98 -10.79
N ASP A 304 12.89 3.86 -9.50
CA ASP A 304 13.06 4.99 -8.59
C ASP A 304 14.29 5.81 -8.98
N GLU A 305 15.38 5.14 -9.35
CA GLU A 305 16.62 5.77 -9.84
C GLU A 305 16.38 6.49 -11.18
N LEU A 306 15.64 5.87 -12.09
CA LEU A 306 15.27 6.50 -13.35
C LEU A 306 14.42 7.75 -13.09
N LEU A 307 13.48 7.66 -12.17
CA LEU A 307 12.62 8.78 -11.81
C LEU A 307 13.41 9.94 -11.17
N ALA A 308 14.37 9.62 -10.28
CA ALA A 308 15.27 10.61 -9.67
C ALA A 308 16.14 11.34 -10.71
N LEU A 309 16.62 10.63 -11.73
CA LEU A 309 17.36 11.24 -12.84
C LEU A 309 16.45 12.07 -13.76
N LEU A 310 15.23 11.62 -14.03
CA LEU A 310 14.25 12.38 -14.84
C LEU A 310 13.73 13.62 -14.12
N SER A 311 13.56 13.57 -12.79
CA SER A 311 13.15 14.73 -11.98
C SER A 311 14.29 15.73 -11.78
N GLY A 312 15.55 15.27 -11.84
CA GLY A 312 16.75 16.07 -11.57
C GLY A 312 17.17 16.08 -10.10
N GLU A 313 16.59 15.22 -9.28
CA GLU A 313 17.07 14.98 -7.91
C GLU A 313 18.47 14.38 -7.93
N GLU A 314 18.69 13.42 -8.85
CA GLU A 314 20.01 13.00 -9.28
C GLU A 314 20.38 13.67 -10.61
N GLN A 315 21.66 13.94 -10.81
CA GLN A 315 22.15 14.66 -11.97
C GLN A 315 23.28 13.89 -12.64
N LEU A 316 23.28 13.92 -13.97
CA LEU A 316 24.42 13.44 -14.76
C LEU A 316 25.44 14.56 -14.96
N GLY A 317 26.73 14.22 -15.04
CA GLY A 317 27.77 15.16 -15.36
C GLY A 317 27.59 15.77 -16.77
N ARG A 318 28.07 17.00 -16.98
CA ARG A 318 27.97 17.66 -18.28
C ARG A 318 28.66 16.92 -19.42
N ASN A 319 29.58 16.01 -19.09
CA ASN A 319 30.43 15.30 -20.06
C ASN A 319 30.05 13.81 -20.22
N ASP A 320 28.96 13.36 -19.60
CA ASP A 320 28.64 11.93 -19.55
C ASP A 320 28.05 11.36 -20.86
N GLY A 321 28.04 12.14 -21.94
CA GLY A 321 27.62 11.69 -23.28
C GLY A 321 26.15 11.25 -23.37
N ALA A 322 25.53 10.98 -22.23
CA ALA A 322 24.14 10.63 -22.10
C ALA A 322 23.27 11.88 -22.17
N THR A 323 22.21 11.81 -22.94
CA THR A 323 21.34 12.97 -23.12
C THR A 323 19.96 12.69 -22.52
N ILE A 324 19.60 13.52 -21.55
CA ILE A 324 18.19 13.74 -21.20
C ILE A 324 17.85 15.11 -21.77
N SER A 325 16.94 15.14 -22.73
CA SER A 325 16.48 16.40 -23.32
C SER A 325 14.98 16.58 -23.15
N PHE A 326 14.58 17.84 -22.93
CA PHE A 326 13.21 18.27 -22.75
C PHE A 326 12.89 19.32 -23.83
N ALA A 327 11.92 19.04 -24.70
CA ALA A 327 11.62 19.91 -25.87
C ALA A 327 12.88 20.28 -26.67
N GLY A 328 13.81 19.33 -26.85
CA GLY A 328 15.09 19.54 -27.55
C GLY A 328 16.18 20.22 -26.74
N GLN A 329 15.94 20.62 -25.48
CA GLN A 329 16.94 21.25 -24.63
C GLN A 329 17.58 20.18 -23.70
N PRO A 330 18.92 20.11 -23.60
CA PRO A 330 19.61 19.19 -22.71
C PRO A 330 19.38 19.59 -21.24
N VAL A 331 18.87 18.64 -20.44
CA VAL A 331 18.48 18.88 -19.03
C VAL A 331 19.20 17.96 -18.03
N ALA A 332 20.02 17.03 -18.48
CA ALA A 332 20.66 16.02 -17.63
C ALA A 332 21.37 16.60 -16.40
N HIS A 333 22.00 17.76 -16.54
CA HIS A 333 22.77 18.46 -15.50
C HIS A 333 21.91 19.48 -14.70
N LEU A 334 20.63 19.65 -15.04
CA LEU A 334 19.76 20.62 -14.39
C LEU A 334 19.11 20.05 -13.15
N ARG A 335 19.02 20.88 -12.12
CA ARG A 335 18.29 20.59 -10.87
C ARG A 335 16.78 20.65 -11.07
N PRO A 336 15.98 20.08 -10.15
CA PRO A 336 14.52 20.05 -10.25
C PRO A 336 13.87 21.41 -10.45
N ASP A 337 14.39 22.47 -9.80
CA ASP A 337 13.87 23.83 -9.92
C ASP A 337 14.03 24.40 -11.34
N ALA A 338 15.14 24.10 -12.00
CA ALA A 338 15.39 24.51 -13.38
C ALA A 338 14.53 23.72 -14.38
N ARG A 339 14.34 22.42 -14.15
CA ARG A 339 13.47 21.60 -14.99
C ARG A 339 11.99 22.00 -14.85
N ARG A 340 11.56 22.39 -13.64
CA ARG A 340 10.20 22.92 -13.43
C ARG A 340 9.95 24.20 -14.23
N LYS A 341 10.95 25.09 -14.39
CA LYS A 341 10.84 26.28 -15.26
C LYS A 341 10.62 25.91 -16.72
N LEU A 342 11.08 24.75 -17.16
CA LEU A 342 10.84 24.23 -18.51
C LEU A 342 9.49 23.49 -18.64
N GLY A 343 8.68 23.45 -17.58
CA GLY A 343 7.37 22.83 -17.58
C GLY A 343 7.32 21.38 -17.07
N LEU A 344 8.42 20.82 -16.53
CA LEU A 344 8.39 19.50 -15.93
C LEU A 344 7.58 19.52 -14.62
N ALA A 345 6.53 18.73 -14.53
CA ALA A 345 5.84 18.40 -13.28
C ALA A 345 6.23 16.99 -12.82
N PHE A 346 6.43 16.84 -11.53
CA PHE A 346 6.85 15.58 -10.92
C PHE A 346 5.95 15.25 -9.72
N VAL A 347 5.45 14.02 -9.70
CA VAL A 347 4.69 13.47 -8.57
C VAL A 347 5.42 12.22 -8.08
N PRO A 348 6.09 12.27 -6.92
CA PRO A 348 6.82 11.13 -6.40
C PRO A 348 5.87 10.03 -5.91
N ALA A 349 6.36 8.78 -5.90
CA ALA A 349 5.62 7.64 -5.34
C ALA A 349 5.40 7.80 -3.83
N GLU A 350 6.38 8.31 -3.11
CA GLU A 350 6.30 8.63 -1.69
C GLU A 350 5.58 9.96 -1.47
N ARG A 351 4.40 9.88 -0.85
CA ARG A 351 3.52 11.05 -0.70
C ARG A 351 3.94 11.97 0.44
N LEU A 352 4.29 11.39 1.60
CA LEU A 352 4.63 12.13 2.82
C LEU A 352 6.15 12.23 2.97
N GLY A 353 6.65 13.43 3.20
CA GLY A 353 8.08 13.69 3.34
C GLY A 353 8.78 14.01 2.01
N HIS A 354 8.30 13.49 0.88
CA HIS A 354 8.84 13.77 -0.45
C HIS A 354 7.84 14.58 -1.31
N GLY A 355 6.60 14.08 -1.47
CA GLY A 355 5.58 14.75 -2.29
C GLY A 355 4.86 15.89 -1.59
N ALA A 356 4.68 15.80 -0.27
CA ALA A 356 3.99 16.79 0.53
C ALA A 356 4.55 16.88 1.95
N VAL A 357 4.46 18.05 2.57
CA VAL A 357 4.78 18.27 3.98
C VAL A 357 3.50 18.11 4.79
N PRO A 358 3.40 17.09 5.67
CA PRO A 358 2.14 16.74 6.35
C PRO A 358 1.56 17.83 7.23
N ASP A 359 2.42 18.63 7.88
CA ASP A 359 2.02 19.68 8.84
C ASP A 359 1.66 21.00 8.17
N LEU A 360 1.83 21.12 6.86
CA LEU A 360 1.46 22.29 6.09
C LEU A 360 0.06 22.16 5.49
N SER A 361 -0.62 23.32 5.33
CA SER A 361 -1.89 23.35 4.62
C SER A 361 -1.72 22.98 3.14
N LEU A 362 -2.81 22.62 2.46
CA LEU A 362 -2.79 22.39 1.00
C LEU A 362 -2.30 23.61 0.23
N ALA A 363 -2.67 24.83 0.67
CA ALA A 363 -2.22 26.06 0.08
C ALA A 363 -0.70 26.25 0.22
N ASP A 364 -0.14 25.97 1.39
CA ASP A 364 1.30 26.06 1.62
C ASP A 364 2.07 25.00 0.85
N ASN A 365 1.55 23.76 0.77
CA ASN A 365 2.13 22.72 -0.08
C ASN A 365 2.10 23.09 -1.58
N ALA A 366 1.00 23.69 -2.06
CA ALA A 366 0.93 24.21 -3.43
C ALA A 366 1.94 25.35 -3.66
N LEU A 367 2.13 26.22 -2.67
CA LEU A 367 3.12 27.30 -2.76
C LEU A 367 4.55 26.74 -2.88
N LEU A 368 4.91 25.70 -2.12
CA LEU A 368 6.25 25.08 -2.18
C LEU A 368 6.62 24.60 -3.59
N THR A 369 5.65 24.09 -4.34
CA THR A 369 5.89 23.59 -5.70
C THR A 369 5.79 24.65 -6.77
N ALA A 370 4.98 25.69 -6.57
CA ALA A 370 4.62 26.68 -7.57
C ALA A 370 5.14 28.10 -7.25
N PHE A 371 6.03 28.30 -6.26
CA PHE A 371 6.50 29.61 -5.84
C PHE A 371 7.16 30.44 -6.97
N GLN A 372 7.73 29.75 -7.96
CA GLN A 372 8.34 30.39 -9.15
C GLN A 372 7.31 30.82 -10.20
N GLN A 373 6.04 30.47 -10.04
CA GLN A 373 4.96 30.81 -10.99
C GLN A 373 4.21 32.09 -10.63
N GLY A 374 4.89 33.03 -9.98
CA GLY A 374 4.31 34.33 -9.62
C GLY A 374 3.52 34.36 -8.32
N LEU A 375 3.56 33.27 -7.55
CA LEU A 375 2.92 33.19 -6.22
C LEU A 375 3.68 34.00 -5.15
N VAL A 376 4.92 34.38 -5.45
CA VAL A 376 5.75 35.25 -4.63
C VAL A 376 6.17 36.45 -5.46
N SER A 377 5.87 37.67 -5.03
CA SER A 377 6.27 38.92 -5.66
C SER A 377 6.97 39.82 -4.65
N ASN A 378 8.15 40.32 -4.99
CA ASN A 378 8.98 41.18 -4.11
C ASN A 378 9.23 40.58 -2.72
N GLY A 379 9.39 39.21 -2.64
CA GLY A 379 9.59 38.52 -1.39
C GLY A 379 8.31 38.27 -0.54
N LEU A 380 7.14 38.73 -1.03
CA LEU A 380 5.86 38.57 -0.35
C LEU A 380 4.98 37.51 -1.04
N ILE A 381 4.39 36.62 -0.22
CA ILE A 381 3.47 35.59 -0.69
C ILE A 381 2.13 36.22 -1.08
N GLN A 382 1.68 35.96 -2.29
CA GLN A 382 0.37 36.39 -2.81
C GLN A 382 -0.73 35.41 -2.32
N ARG A 383 -1.12 35.52 -1.05
CA ARG A 383 -2.03 34.57 -0.39
C ARG A 383 -3.34 34.33 -1.14
N GLY A 384 -3.92 35.35 -1.75
CA GLY A 384 -5.14 35.22 -2.57
C GLY A 384 -4.93 34.35 -3.79
N THR A 385 -3.83 34.52 -4.51
CA THR A 385 -3.46 33.70 -5.68
C THR A 385 -3.14 32.27 -5.27
N VAL A 386 -2.41 32.07 -4.16
CA VAL A 386 -2.12 30.73 -3.62
C VAL A 386 -3.40 29.98 -3.26
N SER A 387 -4.34 30.62 -2.58
CA SER A 387 -5.64 30.02 -2.24
C SER A 387 -6.46 29.68 -3.49
N TYR A 388 -6.44 30.49 -4.52
CA TYR A 388 -7.09 30.19 -5.79
C TYR A 388 -6.45 29.00 -6.49
N THR A 389 -5.12 28.92 -6.51
CA THR A 389 -4.38 27.82 -7.16
C THR A 389 -4.74 26.46 -6.58
N HIS A 390 -4.76 26.31 -5.26
CA HIS A 390 -5.09 25.01 -4.66
C HIS A 390 -6.57 24.62 -4.81
N LEU A 391 -7.49 25.59 -4.93
CA LEU A 391 -8.90 25.32 -5.20
C LEU A 391 -9.16 24.88 -6.64
N THR A 392 -8.30 25.26 -7.59
CA THR A 392 -8.44 24.94 -9.02
C THR A 392 -7.68 23.65 -9.42
N LEU A 393 -6.76 23.16 -8.59
CA LEU A 393 -6.03 21.91 -8.84
C LEU A 393 -6.94 20.72 -9.18
N PRO A 394 -8.08 20.47 -8.51
CA PRO A 394 -9.00 19.40 -8.89
C PRO A 394 -9.60 19.54 -10.30
N THR A 395 -9.71 20.79 -10.79
CA THR A 395 -10.28 21.08 -12.11
C THR A 395 -9.27 20.84 -13.23
N ILE A 396 -7.97 21.01 -12.95
CA ILE A 396 -6.87 20.76 -13.92
C ILE A 396 -6.59 19.28 -14.07
N LEU A 397 -6.85 18.46 -13.05
CA LEU A 397 -6.69 17.00 -13.10
C LEU A 397 -7.86 16.27 -13.80
N LEU A 398 -8.89 16.98 -14.22
CA LEU A 398 -10.07 16.47 -14.93
C LEU A 398 -10.07 16.80 -16.43
N VAL A 399 -8.99 17.39 -16.96
CA VAL A 399 -8.84 17.69 -18.40
C VAL A 399 -7.82 16.77 -19.05
#